data_10bf55c1566e6c7f6796508ee4745f94
#
_entry.id   10bf55c1566e6c7f6796508ee4745f94
#
_cell.length_a   1.000
_cell.length_b   1.000
_cell.length_c   1.000
_cell.angle_alpha   90.00
_cell.angle_beta   90.00
_cell.angle_gamma   90.00
#
_symmetry.space_group_name_H-M   'P 1'
#
loop_
_entity.id
_entity.type
_entity.pdbx_description
1 polymer ?
#
loop_
_entity_poly.entity_id
_entity_poly.type
_entity_poly.pdbx_seq_one_letter_code
_entity_poly.pdbx_strand_id
1 'polypeptide(L)'
;MSKPYQGYRALLVHAHPDDETINNGATMAMYAALGADVILVTCTRGEEGEVLVPELAHFAAHDTDQLGDHRVLELAAAMKALGITDHRFLGDDKIKFRDSGMMGTEPNSRPECFWQADLDLAANLLVKIIHEVKPHILITYDEIGGYGHPDHIQAHRVAMRAAELATEWEISKIYWNATPKSVLADGMQL
;
A
#
# COMPACT_ATOMS: atom_id res chain seq x y z
N MET A 1 -16.68 9.93 -26.64
CA MET A 1 -17.25 10.62 -25.46
C MET A 1 -16.17 10.62 -24.38
N SER A 2 -15.96 11.73 -23.65
CA SER A 2 -15.03 11.77 -22.51
C SER A 2 -15.56 10.87 -21.40
N LYS A 3 -14.67 10.16 -20.72
CA LYS A 3 -15.04 9.35 -19.55
C LYS A 3 -15.35 10.27 -18.36
N PRO A 4 -16.29 9.90 -17.46
CA PRO A 4 -16.80 10.80 -16.41
C PRO A 4 -15.74 11.26 -15.40
N TYR A 5 -14.68 10.47 -15.18
CA TYR A 5 -13.60 10.81 -14.24
C TYR A 5 -12.25 11.12 -14.93
N GLN A 6 -12.28 11.44 -16.22
CA GLN A 6 -11.08 11.84 -16.95
C GLN A 6 -10.44 13.08 -16.33
N GLY A 7 -9.14 13.00 -15.99
CA GLY A 7 -8.39 14.07 -15.33
C GLY A 7 -8.43 14.06 -13.79
N TYR A 8 -9.25 13.19 -13.18
CA TYR A 8 -9.16 12.93 -11.74
C TYR A 8 -8.06 11.92 -11.43
N ARG A 9 -7.37 12.12 -10.32
CA ARG A 9 -6.24 11.30 -9.89
C ARG A 9 -6.45 10.84 -8.46
N ALA A 10 -6.33 9.53 -8.25
CA ALA A 10 -6.40 8.88 -6.94
C ALA A 10 -5.07 8.23 -6.62
N LEU A 11 -4.51 8.53 -5.45
CA LEU A 11 -3.31 7.90 -4.93
C LEU A 11 -3.69 6.95 -3.79
N LEU A 12 -3.33 5.69 -3.92
CA LEU A 12 -3.48 4.71 -2.86
C LEU A 12 -2.11 4.40 -2.25
N VAL A 13 -2.05 4.31 -0.94
CA VAL A 13 -0.81 3.99 -0.20
C VAL A 13 -1.11 2.77 0.66
N HIS A 14 -0.50 1.64 0.31
CA HIS A 14 -0.67 0.35 0.97
C HIS A 14 0.66 -0.22 1.44
N ALA A 15 0.62 -1.07 2.46
CA ALA A 15 1.82 -1.62 3.10
C ALA A 15 2.44 -2.74 2.26
N HIS A 16 1.63 -3.71 1.82
CA HIS A 16 2.10 -4.93 1.17
C HIS A 16 1.38 -5.18 -0.15
N PRO A 17 1.99 -5.97 -1.06
CA PRO A 17 1.27 -6.50 -2.22
C PRO A 17 0.12 -7.40 -1.78
N ASP A 18 -1.10 -7.12 -2.15
CA ASP A 18 -2.42 -7.71 -1.87
C ASP A 18 -3.40 -6.77 -1.14
N ASP A 19 -2.92 -5.96 -0.20
CA ASP A 19 -3.74 -5.03 0.57
C ASP A 19 -4.63 -4.13 -0.32
N GLU A 20 -4.07 -3.64 -1.42
CA GLU A 20 -4.79 -2.79 -2.37
C GLU A 20 -5.94 -3.55 -3.04
N THR A 21 -5.71 -4.80 -3.38
CA THR A 21 -6.70 -5.65 -4.06
C THR A 21 -7.79 -6.06 -3.10
N ILE A 22 -7.44 -6.46 -1.88
CA ILE A 22 -8.37 -6.90 -0.82
C ILE A 22 -9.26 -5.72 -0.40
N ASN A 23 -8.66 -4.56 -0.12
CA ASN A 23 -9.39 -3.42 0.45
C ASN A 23 -10.03 -2.52 -0.62
N ASN A 24 -9.39 -2.33 -1.77
CA ASN A 24 -9.76 -1.31 -2.75
C ASN A 24 -9.83 -1.82 -4.19
N GLY A 25 -9.62 -3.10 -4.48
CA GLY A 25 -9.53 -3.61 -5.84
C GLY A 25 -10.74 -3.25 -6.71
N ALA A 26 -11.96 -3.44 -6.20
CA ALA A 26 -13.18 -3.05 -6.92
C ALA A 26 -13.26 -1.54 -7.17
N THR A 27 -12.87 -0.72 -6.19
CA THR A 27 -12.82 0.74 -6.29
C THR A 27 -11.80 1.18 -7.34
N MET A 28 -10.59 0.63 -7.30
CA MET A 28 -9.52 0.91 -8.26
C MET A 28 -9.96 0.59 -9.69
N ALA A 29 -10.46 -0.63 -9.92
CA ALA A 29 -10.94 -1.07 -11.23
C ALA A 29 -12.08 -0.19 -11.75
N MET A 30 -13.03 0.15 -10.91
CA MET A 30 -14.17 1.00 -11.28
C MET A 30 -13.69 2.40 -11.72
N TYR A 31 -12.87 3.08 -10.95
CA TYR A 31 -12.41 4.43 -11.27
C TYR A 31 -11.47 4.44 -12.48
N ALA A 32 -10.60 3.45 -12.63
CA ALA A 32 -9.77 3.30 -13.82
C ALA A 32 -10.64 3.10 -15.08
N ALA A 33 -11.65 2.23 -15.01
CA ALA A 33 -12.59 2.02 -16.13
C ALA A 33 -13.36 3.29 -16.48
N LEU A 34 -13.70 4.12 -15.50
CA LEU A 34 -14.37 5.41 -15.65
C LEU A 34 -13.44 6.56 -16.07
N GLY A 35 -12.15 6.30 -16.19
CA GLY A 35 -11.15 7.22 -16.77
C GLY A 35 -10.35 8.05 -15.78
N ALA A 36 -10.41 7.75 -14.49
CA ALA A 36 -9.49 8.34 -13.54
C ALA A 36 -8.09 7.72 -13.67
N ASP A 37 -7.06 8.50 -13.38
CA ASP A 37 -5.72 8.01 -13.17
C ASP A 37 -5.64 7.47 -11.72
N VAL A 38 -5.46 6.17 -11.59
CA VAL A 38 -5.33 5.49 -10.29
C VAL A 38 -3.89 5.06 -10.13
N ILE A 39 -3.25 5.58 -9.09
CA ILE A 39 -1.84 5.37 -8.79
C ILE A 39 -1.74 4.57 -7.49
N LEU A 40 -0.94 3.52 -7.48
CA LEU A 40 -0.66 2.73 -6.28
C LEU A 40 0.78 2.93 -5.83
N VAL A 41 0.98 3.14 -4.52
CA VAL A 41 2.27 3.06 -3.85
C VAL A 41 2.18 1.96 -2.79
N THR A 42 3.04 0.95 -2.92
CA THR A 42 3.18 -0.15 -1.96
C THR A 42 4.46 0.07 -1.16
N CYS A 43 4.40 0.03 0.17
CA CYS A 43 5.53 0.44 1.00
C CYS A 43 6.63 -0.60 1.10
N THR A 44 6.30 -1.90 1.15
CA THR A 44 7.24 -3.03 1.23
C THR A 44 6.87 -4.09 0.18
N ARG A 45 7.64 -5.17 0.12
CA ARG A 45 7.34 -6.27 -0.80
C ARG A 45 6.64 -7.44 -0.12
N GLY A 46 6.33 -7.32 1.18
CA GLY A 46 5.66 -8.38 1.94
C GLY A 46 6.57 -9.59 2.19
N GLU A 47 7.83 -9.36 2.48
CA GLU A 47 8.88 -10.39 2.60
C GLU A 47 8.63 -11.35 3.77
N GLU A 48 7.99 -10.87 4.85
CA GLU A 48 7.69 -11.66 6.06
C GLU A 48 6.30 -12.34 6.00
N GLY A 49 5.63 -12.31 4.84
CA GLY A 49 4.32 -12.93 4.65
C GLY A 49 4.35 -14.45 4.82
N GLU A 50 3.25 -15.01 5.30
CA GLU A 50 3.10 -16.48 5.41
C GLU A 50 2.90 -17.11 4.03
N VAL A 51 3.68 -18.16 3.71
CA VAL A 51 3.58 -18.90 2.45
C VAL A 51 2.72 -20.13 2.66
N LEU A 52 1.46 -20.06 2.25
CA LEU A 52 0.49 -21.16 2.42
C LEU A 52 0.53 -22.20 1.30
N VAL A 53 1.11 -21.88 0.15
CA VAL A 53 1.21 -22.78 -0.99
C VAL A 53 2.47 -23.65 -0.84
N PRO A 54 2.34 -24.97 -0.70
CA PRO A 54 3.48 -25.84 -0.41
C PRO A 54 4.61 -25.77 -1.44
N GLU A 55 4.28 -25.60 -2.72
CA GLU A 55 5.24 -25.49 -3.83
C GLU A 55 6.10 -24.23 -3.73
N LEU A 56 5.60 -23.19 -3.05
CA LEU A 56 6.25 -21.89 -2.86
C LEU A 56 6.89 -21.77 -1.46
N ALA A 57 6.76 -22.76 -0.58
CA ALA A 57 7.21 -22.68 0.80
C ALA A 57 8.68 -22.28 0.94
N HIS A 58 9.51 -22.67 -0.03
CA HIS A 58 10.93 -22.31 -0.07
C HIS A 58 11.21 -20.81 -0.28
N PHE A 59 10.23 -20.00 -0.67
CA PHE A 59 10.39 -18.54 -0.81
C PHE A 59 10.34 -17.79 0.53
N ALA A 60 9.89 -18.45 1.59
CA ALA A 60 9.73 -17.83 2.90
C ALA A 60 11.03 -17.15 3.40
N ALA A 61 10.88 -16.09 4.21
CA ALA A 61 11.99 -15.29 4.74
C ALA A 61 13.02 -16.12 5.52
N HIS A 62 12.57 -17.21 6.16
CA HIS A 62 13.45 -18.12 6.95
C HIS A 62 14.15 -19.19 6.09
N ASP A 63 13.90 -19.27 4.80
CA ASP A 63 14.53 -20.21 3.85
C ASP A 63 15.33 -19.45 2.79
N THR A 64 14.79 -19.20 1.59
CA THR A 64 15.55 -18.51 0.52
C THR A 64 15.34 -17.01 0.47
N ASP A 65 14.37 -16.47 1.24
CA ASP A 65 14.03 -15.04 1.29
C ASP A 65 13.70 -14.44 -0.08
N GLN A 66 12.95 -15.18 -0.89
CA GLN A 66 12.59 -14.77 -2.25
C GLN A 66 11.10 -14.39 -2.39
N LEU A 67 10.34 -14.43 -1.30
CA LEU A 67 8.92 -14.12 -1.32
C LEU A 67 8.65 -12.71 -1.85
N GLY A 68 9.43 -11.72 -1.41
CA GLY A 68 9.28 -10.34 -1.86
C GLY A 68 9.42 -10.18 -3.37
N ASP A 69 10.39 -10.86 -3.99
CA ASP A 69 10.57 -10.81 -5.44
C ASP A 69 9.44 -11.53 -6.18
N HIS A 70 8.91 -12.62 -5.63
CA HIS A 70 7.73 -13.31 -6.16
C HIS A 70 6.50 -12.40 -6.12
N ARG A 71 6.23 -11.75 -4.98
CA ARG A 71 5.08 -10.85 -4.78
C ARG A 71 5.12 -9.59 -5.66
N VAL A 72 6.29 -9.14 -6.08
CA VAL A 72 6.40 -8.08 -7.10
C VAL A 72 5.74 -8.51 -8.40
N LEU A 73 5.92 -9.77 -8.82
CA LEU A 73 5.29 -10.31 -10.04
C LEU A 73 3.79 -10.49 -9.87
N GLU A 74 3.33 -10.93 -8.70
CA GLU A 74 1.91 -11.07 -8.38
C GLU A 74 1.22 -9.69 -8.39
N LEU A 75 1.83 -8.67 -7.75
CA LEU A 75 1.32 -7.30 -7.77
C LEU A 75 1.21 -6.76 -9.20
N ALA A 76 2.22 -6.97 -10.02
CA ALA A 76 2.18 -6.53 -11.43
C ALA A 76 1.03 -7.19 -12.21
N ALA A 77 0.77 -8.49 -11.96
CA ALA A 77 -0.33 -9.22 -12.56
C ALA A 77 -1.70 -8.70 -12.05
N ALA A 78 -1.82 -8.43 -10.75
CA ALA A 78 -3.02 -7.87 -10.15
C ALA A 78 -3.32 -6.47 -10.71
N MET A 79 -2.33 -5.58 -10.79
CA MET A 79 -2.49 -4.24 -11.37
C MET A 79 -2.94 -4.29 -12.83
N LYS A 80 -2.35 -5.20 -13.61
CA LYS A 80 -2.80 -5.44 -14.99
C LYS A 80 -4.27 -5.89 -15.06
N ALA A 81 -4.68 -6.79 -14.16
CA ALA A 81 -6.07 -7.28 -14.11
C ALA A 81 -7.06 -6.17 -13.72
N LEU A 82 -6.66 -5.28 -12.80
CA LEU A 82 -7.46 -4.13 -12.37
C LEU A 82 -7.43 -2.95 -13.36
N GLY A 83 -6.59 -3.00 -14.39
CA GLY A 83 -6.43 -1.93 -15.37
C GLY A 83 -5.61 -0.73 -14.84
N ILE A 84 -4.75 -0.95 -13.84
CA ILE A 84 -3.86 0.04 -13.26
C ILE A 84 -2.51 0.00 -13.96
N THR A 85 -2.04 1.14 -14.42
CA THR A 85 -0.77 1.25 -15.17
C THR A 85 0.35 1.94 -14.40
N ASP A 86 0.02 2.66 -13.32
CA ASP A 86 1.01 3.31 -12.46
C ASP A 86 0.97 2.68 -11.07
N HIS A 87 1.93 1.80 -10.80
CA HIS A 87 2.16 1.22 -9.48
C HIS A 87 3.64 1.24 -9.18
N ARG A 88 3.97 1.62 -7.95
CA ARG A 88 5.34 1.90 -7.49
C ARG A 88 5.55 1.31 -6.11
N PHE A 89 6.79 0.95 -5.79
CA PHE A 89 7.21 0.73 -4.41
C PHE A 89 7.72 2.04 -3.80
N LEU A 90 7.41 2.27 -2.52
CA LEU A 90 7.94 3.42 -1.78
C LEU A 90 9.44 3.26 -1.63
N GLY A 91 10.18 4.27 -2.06
CA GLY A 91 11.63 4.24 -2.00
C GLY A 91 12.29 4.88 -3.21
N ASP A 92 13.56 4.58 -3.40
CA ASP A 92 14.36 4.97 -4.56
C ASP A 92 15.45 3.91 -4.82
N ASP A 93 16.44 4.21 -5.65
CA ASP A 93 17.53 3.26 -5.97
C ASP A 93 18.38 2.86 -4.74
N LYS A 94 18.34 3.66 -3.68
CA LYS A 94 19.16 3.48 -2.46
C LYS A 94 18.36 3.05 -1.25
N ILE A 95 17.10 3.44 -1.19
CA ILE A 95 16.21 3.24 -0.04
C ILE A 95 15.10 2.28 -0.43
N LYS A 96 15.06 1.14 0.24
CA LYS A 96 13.97 0.16 0.16
C LYS A 96 13.59 -0.21 1.58
N PHE A 97 12.31 -0.35 1.82
CA PHE A 97 11.79 -0.77 3.10
C PHE A 97 11.40 -2.24 3.03
N ARG A 98 11.83 -2.99 4.06
CA ARG A 98 11.47 -4.39 4.23
C ARG A 98 10.20 -4.51 5.07
N ASP A 99 9.41 -5.54 4.82
CA ASP A 99 8.28 -5.93 5.66
C ASP A 99 8.73 -6.13 7.11
N SER A 100 7.95 -5.61 8.03
CA SER A 100 8.25 -5.65 9.48
C SER A 100 7.71 -6.91 10.17
N GLY A 101 6.92 -7.72 9.49
CA GLY A 101 6.18 -8.82 10.10
C GLY A 101 5.09 -8.33 11.07
N MET A 102 4.40 -9.26 11.72
CA MET A 102 3.35 -8.95 12.70
C MET A 102 3.91 -8.26 13.94
N MET A 103 3.09 -7.40 14.56
CA MET A 103 3.46 -6.67 15.77
C MET A 103 3.98 -7.60 16.86
N GLY A 104 5.16 -7.26 17.41
CA GLY A 104 5.80 -8.02 18.47
C GLY A 104 6.69 -9.18 18.00
N THR A 105 6.86 -9.37 16.69
CA THR A 105 7.77 -10.38 16.14
C THR A 105 9.20 -9.84 15.99
N GLU A 106 10.17 -10.74 15.81
CA GLU A 106 11.60 -10.39 15.68
C GLU A 106 11.87 -9.39 14.55
N PRO A 107 11.28 -9.53 13.34
CA PRO A 107 11.50 -8.60 12.23
C PRO A 107 11.22 -7.13 12.57
N ASN A 108 10.37 -6.83 13.57
CA ASN A 108 10.08 -5.45 13.97
C ASN A 108 11.31 -4.70 14.49
N SER A 109 12.35 -5.39 14.95
CA SER A 109 13.57 -4.80 15.48
C SER A 109 14.68 -4.58 14.44
N ARG A 110 14.50 -5.08 13.22
CA ARG A 110 15.48 -4.95 12.15
C ARG A 110 15.54 -3.51 11.64
N PRO A 111 16.74 -2.94 11.46
CA PRO A 111 16.87 -1.54 11.06
C PRO A 111 16.35 -1.24 9.64
N GLU A 112 16.29 -2.25 8.76
CA GLU A 112 15.78 -2.13 7.40
C GLU A 112 14.26 -2.25 7.29
N CYS A 113 13.56 -2.66 8.38
CA CYS A 113 12.12 -2.83 8.33
C CYS A 113 11.38 -1.47 8.30
N PHE A 114 10.22 -1.47 7.67
CA PHE A 114 9.45 -0.25 7.46
C PHE A 114 8.96 0.39 8.78
N TRP A 115 8.69 -0.43 9.80
CA TRP A 115 8.31 0.05 11.13
C TRP A 115 9.38 0.90 11.81
N GLN A 116 10.68 0.61 11.55
CA GLN A 116 11.80 1.37 12.08
C GLN A 116 12.23 2.56 11.21
N ALA A 117 11.60 2.72 10.04
CA ALA A 117 11.96 3.80 9.12
C ALA A 117 11.73 5.17 9.76
N ASP A 118 12.66 6.09 9.54
CA ASP A 118 12.45 7.49 9.86
C ASP A 118 11.24 8.03 9.11
N LEU A 119 10.28 8.59 9.87
CA LEU A 119 9.00 9.02 9.35
C LEU A 119 9.13 10.13 8.30
N ASP A 120 9.96 11.13 8.57
CA ASP A 120 10.13 12.26 7.65
C ASP A 120 10.90 11.84 6.40
N LEU A 121 11.85 10.92 6.50
CA LEU A 121 12.52 10.35 5.34
C LEU A 121 11.53 9.60 4.45
N ALA A 122 10.75 8.67 5.00
CA ALA A 122 9.75 7.91 4.24
C ALA A 122 8.67 8.83 3.66
N ALA A 123 8.19 9.80 4.44
CA ALA A 123 7.21 10.79 3.99
C ALA A 123 7.75 11.64 2.83
N ASN A 124 9.00 12.11 2.87
CA ASN A 124 9.60 12.88 1.77
C ASN A 124 9.75 12.09 0.47
N LEU A 125 9.91 10.75 0.54
CA LEU A 125 9.85 9.91 -0.65
C LEU A 125 8.44 9.92 -1.27
N LEU A 126 7.41 9.86 -0.44
CA LEU A 126 6.02 9.93 -0.90
C LEU A 126 5.65 11.34 -1.39
N VAL A 127 6.18 12.42 -0.78
CA VAL A 127 6.01 13.81 -1.24
C VAL A 127 6.46 13.98 -2.69
N LYS A 128 7.58 13.38 -3.09
CA LYS A 128 8.05 13.42 -4.49
C LYS A 128 6.99 12.86 -5.43
N ILE A 129 6.37 11.73 -5.05
CA ILE A 129 5.30 11.10 -5.82
C ILE A 129 4.05 12.01 -5.84
N ILE A 130 3.66 12.59 -4.70
CA ILE A 130 2.53 13.52 -4.62
C ILE A 130 2.73 14.73 -5.54
N HIS A 131 3.92 15.34 -5.54
CA HIS A 131 4.22 16.50 -6.41
C HIS A 131 4.22 16.11 -7.90
N GLU A 132 4.66 14.90 -8.24
CA GLU A 132 4.63 14.39 -9.62
C GLU A 132 3.21 14.12 -10.09
N VAL A 133 2.46 13.29 -9.34
CA VAL A 133 1.13 12.81 -9.77
C VAL A 133 0.00 13.77 -9.45
N LYS A 134 0.17 14.67 -8.47
CA LYS A 134 -0.80 15.67 -8.04
C LYS A 134 -2.19 15.07 -7.77
N PRO A 135 -2.33 14.14 -6.82
CA PRO A 135 -3.57 13.42 -6.60
C PRO A 135 -4.65 14.32 -5.98
N HIS A 136 -5.90 14.17 -6.43
CA HIS A 136 -7.04 14.85 -5.81
C HIS A 136 -7.46 14.18 -4.51
N ILE A 137 -7.34 12.84 -4.46
CA ILE A 137 -7.64 12.04 -3.27
C ILE A 137 -6.47 11.12 -2.93
N LEU A 138 -6.32 10.85 -1.63
CA LEU A 138 -5.43 9.85 -1.10
C LEU A 138 -6.23 8.83 -0.30
N ILE A 139 -5.93 7.54 -0.45
CA ILE A 139 -6.56 6.44 0.28
C ILE A 139 -5.47 5.64 0.97
N THR A 140 -5.63 5.36 2.27
CA THR A 140 -4.72 4.56 3.07
C THR A 140 -5.47 3.88 4.23
N TYR A 141 -4.76 3.31 5.19
CA TYR A 141 -5.35 2.73 6.40
C TYR A 141 -5.79 3.81 7.40
N ASP A 142 -6.55 3.41 8.40
CA ASP A 142 -6.77 4.21 9.59
C ASP A 142 -5.51 4.25 10.51
N GLU A 143 -5.59 5.00 11.59
CA GLU A 143 -4.48 5.23 12.53
C GLU A 143 -4.00 3.96 13.27
N ILE A 144 -4.85 2.94 13.34
CA ILE A 144 -4.52 1.64 13.95
C ILE A 144 -4.13 0.58 12.92
N GLY A 145 -4.08 0.94 11.62
CA GLY A 145 -3.73 0.01 10.56
C GLY A 145 -4.75 -1.11 10.34
N GLY A 146 -6.02 -0.84 10.61
CA GLY A 146 -7.11 -1.80 10.53
C GLY A 146 -7.09 -2.83 11.65
N TYR A 147 -6.10 -3.70 11.70
CA TYR A 147 -5.97 -4.77 12.70
C TYR A 147 -4.65 -4.72 13.50
N GLY A 148 -3.88 -3.64 13.38
CA GLY A 148 -2.69 -3.42 14.20
C GLY A 148 -1.38 -3.94 13.59
N HIS A 149 -1.32 -4.20 12.28
CA HIS A 149 -0.06 -4.51 11.62
C HIS A 149 0.88 -3.28 11.67
N PRO A 150 2.16 -3.42 12.07
CA PRO A 150 3.06 -2.26 12.20
C PRO A 150 3.23 -1.50 10.88
N ASP A 151 3.33 -2.19 9.75
CA ASP A 151 3.50 -1.54 8.45
C ASP A 151 2.23 -0.82 7.97
N HIS A 152 1.03 -1.29 8.34
CA HIS A 152 -0.22 -0.57 8.05
C HIS A 152 -0.29 0.73 8.85
N ILE A 153 0.11 0.71 10.13
CA ILE A 153 0.20 1.90 10.98
C ILE A 153 1.24 2.87 10.41
N GLN A 154 2.39 2.34 9.99
CA GLN A 154 3.46 3.17 9.43
C GLN A 154 3.07 3.75 8.07
N ALA A 155 2.38 3.00 7.21
CA ALA A 155 1.86 3.50 5.93
C ALA A 155 0.86 4.64 6.14
N HIS A 156 -0.04 4.52 7.13
CA HIS A 156 -0.90 5.62 7.55
C HIS A 156 -0.09 6.85 7.98
N ARG A 157 0.88 6.68 8.90
CA ARG A 157 1.71 7.78 9.40
C ARG A 157 2.46 8.48 8.27
N VAL A 158 3.08 7.71 7.38
CA VAL A 158 3.82 8.22 6.22
C VAL A 158 2.90 8.98 5.27
N ALA A 159 1.72 8.44 4.99
CA ALA A 159 0.75 9.08 4.10
C ALA A 159 0.23 10.41 4.66
N MET A 160 -0.13 10.44 5.96
CA MET A 160 -0.58 11.66 6.64
C MET A 160 0.54 12.70 6.70
N ARG A 161 1.77 12.28 7.08
CA ARG A 161 2.93 13.18 7.14
C ARG A 161 3.31 13.72 5.77
N ALA A 162 3.26 12.90 4.72
CA ALA A 162 3.53 13.34 3.36
C ALA A 162 2.50 14.38 2.87
N ALA A 163 1.22 14.20 3.22
CA ALA A 163 0.18 15.18 2.89
C ALA A 163 0.42 16.55 3.56
N GLU A 164 0.94 16.57 4.80
CA GLU A 164 1.33 17.78 5.50
C GLU A 164 2.55 18.47 4.86
N LEU A 165 3.53 17.69 4.41
CA LEU A 165 4.78 18.17 3.83
C LEU A 165 4.66 18.59 2.37
N ALA A 166 3.64 18.13 1.65
CA ALA A 166 3.43 18.37 0.22
C ALA A 166 2.93 19.79 -0.07
N THR A 167 3.77 20.79 0.16
CA THR A 167 3.39 22.22 0.07
C THR A 167 3.12 22.71 -1.37
N GLU A 168 3.57 21.99 -2.40
CA GLU A 168 3.34 22.36 -3.81
C GLU A 168 2.02 21.80 -4.36
N TRP A 169 1.35 20.91 -3.63
CA TRP A 169 0.08 20.32 -4.01
C TRP A 169 -0.77 19.98 -2.81
N GLU A 170 -1.99 20.50 -2.74
CA GLU A 170 -2.97 20.19 -1.71
C GLU A 170 -3.86 19.01 -2.15
N ILE A 171 -3.87 17.94 -1.35
CA ILE A 171 -4.76 16.81 -1.54
C ILE A 171 -6.14 17.18 -1.00
N SER A 172 -7.15 17.17 -1.89
CA SER A 172 -8.49 17.67 -1.55
C SER A 172 -9.20 16.82 -0.48
N LYS A 173 -8.96 15.49 -0.48
CA LYS A 173 -9.55 14.55 0.49
C LYS A 173 -8.62 13.38 0.77
N ILE A 174 -8.60 12.97 2.03
CA ILE A 174 -7.93 11.74 2.48
C ILE A 174 -9.00 10.80 3.02
N TYR A 175 -8.98 9.55 2.57
CA TYR A 175 -9.88 8.49 3.01
C TYR A 175 -9.09 7.40 3.71
N TRP A 176 -9.68 6.83 4.75
CA TRP A 176 -9.16 5.67 5.45
C TRP A 176 -10.03 4.46 5.19
N ASN A 177 -9.40 3.33 4.95
CA ASN A 177 -10.09 2.05 4.85
C ASN A 177 -10.66 1.68 6.21
N ALA A 178 -11.96 1.36 6.24
CA ALA A 178 -12.64 0.92 7.44
C ALA A 178 -13.69 -0.13 7.10
N THR A 179 -13.74 -1.20 7.89
CA THR A 179 -14.81 -2.21 7.78
C THR A 179 -15.85 -1.98 8.88
N PRO A 180 -17.13 -1.69 8.54
CA PRO A 180 -18.16 -1.51 9.54
C PRO A 180 -18.33 -2.76 10.43
N LYS A 181 -18.47 -2.57 11.74
CA LYS A 181 -18.66 -3.68 12.69
C LYS A 181 -19.83 -4.59 12.35
N SER A 182 -20.91 -4.04 11.77
CA SER A 182 -22.06 -4.81 11.31
C SER A 182 -21.70 -5.80 10.21
N VAL A 183 -20.85 -5.36 9.24
CA VAL A 183 -20.40 -6.23 8.15
C VAL A 183 -19.52 -7.36 8.68
N LEU A 184 -18.65 -7.08 9.66
CA LEU A 184 -17.84 -8.12 10.31
C LEU A 184 -18.74 -9.11 11.07
N ALA A 185 -19.73 -8.62 11.82
CA ALA A 185 -20.65 -9.48 12.57
C ALA A 185 -21.48 -10.38 11.66
N ASP A 186 -21.96 -9.85 10.54
CA ASP A 186 -22.73 -10.61 9.55
C ASP A 186 -21.86 -11.67 8.85
N GLY A 187 -20.61 -11.32 8.51
CA GLY A 187 -19.65 -12.26 7.90
C GLY A 187 -19.20 -13.40 8.82
N MET A 188 -19.24 -13.20 10.14
CA MET A 188 -18.91 -14.25 11.13
C MET A 188 -20.09 -15.23 11.38
N GLN A 189 -21.27 -14.97 10.85
CA GLN A 189 -22.46 -15.84 10.96
C GLN A 189 -22.64 -16.77 9.76
N LEU A 190 -21.82 -16.62 8.73
CA LEU A 190 -21.79 -17.47 7.54
C LEU A 190 -20.75 -18.59 7.68
#